data_50098308d30ec7a88f41d195de1ba792
#
_entry.id   50098308d30ec7a88f41d195de1ba792
#
_cell.length_a   1.000
_cell.length_b   1.000
_cell.length_c   1.000
_cell.angle_alpha   90.00
_cell.angle_beta   90.00
_cell.angle_gamma   90.00
#
_symmetry.space_group_name_H-M   'P 1'
#
loop_
_entity.id
_entity.type
_entity.pdbx_description
1 polymer ?
#
loop_
_entity_poly.entity_id
_entity_poly.type
_entity_poly.pdbx_seq_one_letter_code
_entity_poly.pdbx_strand_id
1 'polypeptide(L)'
;MQINKAALEIFDFTSSLAVYSEHELKIGEQDIHDYIAGHVTKAFKDPGARTGTLHAHSPMGKRIGEYKSGEISFITLAKELGEKTFDYMKQATVGVVIDTIVCDVVTDTNYICMLLCQAHDAFTHQLFSEDDGSLSTELVPHKAVLPMPTQKLRAFIAINTLDLSVRIFEPKGEYDGEVCYILADKVLQLGTDQSSRDTVKKVKTIIDKVAQAHESDGVAELTMAKSMIAKNAEVSDTVNPIRIVEEVFKSNPIQQEAAKKELAEQDMMRPLPVNREFATKVGEHHKIKTDTGIEISFPVEYMQNREFIEIKTNDDGTLRIELKNINKIVNK
;
A
#
# COMPACT_ATOMS: atom_id res chain seq x y z
N MET A 1 14.69 11.01 -9.95
CA MET A 1 13.40 11.68 -9.73
C MET A 1 13.65 13.15 -9.59
N GLN A 2 12.87 13.98 -10.26
CA GLN A 2 12.96 15.44 -10.18
C GLN A 2 11.60 15.96 -9.70
N ILE A 3 11.60 16.88 -8.74
CA ILE A 3 10.42 17.61 -8.31
C ILE A 3 10.47 18.97 -8.95
N ASN A 4 9.50 19.29 -9.78
CA ASN A 4 9.44 20.58 -10.49
C ASN A 4 8.79 21.63 -9.60
N LYS A 5 7.70 21.28 -8.92
CA LYS A 5 6.86 22.16 -8.10
C LYS A 5 6.27 21.39 -6.95
N ALA A 6 6.02 22.06 -5.84
CA ALA A 6 5.27 21.51 -4.72
C ALA A 6 4.51 22.61 -3.99
N ALA A 7 3.37 22.25 -3.37
CA ALA A 7 2.57 23.10 -2.49
C ALA A 7 2.18 22.29 -1.24
N LEU A 8 2.08 22.95 -0.10
CA LEU A 8 1.63 22.38 1.15
C LEU A 8 0.27 22.96 1.52
N GLU A 9 -0.67 22.08 1.79
CA GLU A 9 -2.01 22.40 2.24
C GLU A 9 -2.25 21.74 3.60
N ILE A 10 -3.01 22.38 4.49
CA ILE A 10 -3.28 21.88 5.82
C ILE A 10 -4.77 21.59 5.95
N PHE A 11 -5.14 20.37 6.22
CA PHE A 11 -6.52 19.94 6.47
C PHE A 11 -6.70 19.64 7.95
N ASP A 12 -7.29 20.57 8.68
CA ASP A 12 -7.61 20.39 10.09
C ASP A 12 -9.05 19.89 10.26
N PHE A 13 -9.19 18.60 10.42
CA PHE A 13 -10.49 17.96 10.67
C PHE A 13 -10.90 18.03 12.15
N THR A 14 -10.13 18.68 13.02
CA THR A 14 -10.53 18.97 14.41
C THR A 14 -11.38 20.23 14.48
N SER A 15 -11.00 21.25 13.71
CA SER A 15 -11.70 22.53 13.61
C SER A 15 -12.53 22.69 12.33
N SER A 16 -12.49 21.70 11.44
CA SER A 16 -13.13 21.75 10.10
C SER A 16 -12.62 22.91 9.25
N LEU A 17 -11.34 23.24 9.35
CA LEU A 17 -10.68 24.30 8.59
C LEU A 17 -9.65 23.70 7.63
N ALA A 18 -9.50 24.32 6.46
CA ALA A 18 -8.43 24.04 5.52
C ALA A 18 -7.66 25.31 5.16
N VAL A 19 -6.36 25.16 5.03
CA VAL A 19 -5.48 26.24 4.53
C VAL A 19 -4.84 25.75 3.24
N TYR A 20 -5.02 26.52 2.18
CA TYR A 20 -4.45 26.26 0.86
C TYR A 20 -3.33 27.26 0.60
N SER A 21 -2.16 26.77 0.24
CA SER A 21 -1.02 27.64 -0.04
C SER A 21 -1.23 28.46 -1.31
N GLU A 22 -0.89 29.73 -1.25
CA GLU A 22 -0.86 30.63 -2.42
C GLU A 22 0.50 30.64 -3.13
N HIS A 23 1.51 29.95 -2.56
CA HIS A 23 2.87 29.89 -3.04
C HIS A 23 3.41 28.47 -3.08
N GLU A 24 4.34 28.23 -4.02
CA GLU A 24 5.07 26.97 -4.10
C GLU A 24 6.06 26.83 -2.93
N LEU A 25 6.32 25.60 -2.51
CA LEU A 25 7.37 25.28 -1.54
C LEU A 25 8.74 25.55 -2.14
N LYS A 26 9.71 25.86 -1.28
CA LYS A 26 11.11 26.10 -1.66
C LYS A 26 11.83 24.77 -1.90
N ILE A 27 11.46 24.06 -2.96
CA ILE A 27 12.02 22.74 -3.31
C ILE A 27 13.52 22.77 -3.65
N GLY A 28 14.13 23.93 -3.82
CA GLY A 28 15.58 24.10 -3.93
C GLY A 28 16.36 23.82 -2.63
N GLU A 29 15.68 23.77 -1.49
CA GLU A 29 16.26 23.31 -0.23
C GLU A 29 16.33 21.78 -0.23
N GLN A 30 17.53 21.22 -0.07
CA GLN A 30 17.79 19.78 -0.22
C GLN A 30 16.93 18.93 0.70
N ASP A 31 16.77 19.34 1.95
CA ASP A 31 15.96 18.59 2.94
C ASP A 31 14.49 18.50 2.53
N ILE A 32 13.92 19.58 1.99
CA ILE A 32 12.55 19.60 1.49
C ILE A 32 12.39 18.70 0.26
N HIS A 33 13.34 18.82 -0.68
CA HIS A 33 13.38 17.96 -1.86
C HIS A 33 13.45 16.50 -1.49
N ASP A 34 14.40 16.10 -0.63
CA ASP A 34 14.62 14.71 -0.23
C ASP A 34 13.46 14.14 0.56
N TYR A 35 12.80 14.96 1.39
CA TYR A 35 11.59 14.58 2.09
C TYR A 35 10.48 14.19 1.11
N ILE A 36 10.16 15.05 0.15
CA ILE A 36 9.09 14.81 -0.84
C ILE A 36 9.47 13.62 -1.74
N ALA A 37 10.70 13.60 -2.27
CA ALA A 37 11.20 12.53 -3.14
C ALA A 37 11.16 11.16 -2.45
N GLY A 38 11.51 11.10 -1.17
CA GLY A 38 11.44 9.89 -0.35
C GLY A 38 10.03 9.34 -0.24
N HIS A 39 9.04 10.20 0.05
CA HIS A 39 7.63 9.80 0.11
C HIS A 39 7.09 9.35 -1.24
N VAL A 40 7.35 10.10 -2.31
CA VAL A 40 6.93 9.74 -3.67
C VAL A 40 7.53 8.38 -4.08
N THR A 41 8.84 8.19 -3.86
CA THR A 41 9.52 6.92 -4.18
C THR A 41 8.86 5.74 -3.47
N LYS A 42 8.54 5.89 -2.21
CA LYS A 42 7.86 4.86 -1.42
C LYS A 42 6.43 4.61 -1.89
N ALA A 43 5.68 5.67 -2.19
CA ALA A 43 4.31 5.60 -2.70
C ALA A 43 4.23 4.82 -4.02
N PHE A 44 5.18 5.07 -4.94
CA PHE A 44 5.24 4.33 -6.21
C PHE A 44 5.54 2.83 -6.04
N LYS A 45 6.17 2.42 -4.95
CA LYS A 45 6.49 1.02 -4.63
C LYS A 45 5.44 0.35 -3.73
N ASP A 46 4.45 1.07 -3.23
CA ASP A 46 3.47 0.48 -2.30
C ASP A 46 2.60 -0.58 -3.01
N PRO A 47 2.68 -1.86 -2.61
CA PRO A 47 1.87 -2.93 -3.19
C PRO A 47 0.39 -2.85 -2.78
N GLY A 48 0.04 -2.00 -1.83
CA GLY A 48 -1.33 -1.66 -1.46
C GLY A 48 -1.97 -0.61 -2.36
N ALA A 49 -1.19 0.00 -3.27
CA ALA A 49 -1.73 0.92 -4.25
C ALA A 49 -2.58 0.20 -5.29
N ARG A 50 -3.72 0.79 -5.61
CA ARG A 50 -4.63 0.40 -6.68
C ARG A 50 -4.32 1.24 -7.91
N THR A 51 -4.71 0.76 -9.08
CA THR A 51 -4.53 1.45 -10.35
C THR A 51 -5.87 1.71 -11.03
N GLY A 52 -5.92 2.70 -11.89
CA GLY A 52 -7.06 3.04 -12.72
C GLY A 52 -6.67 4.07 -13.75
N THR A 53 -7.61 4.55 -14.55
CA THR A 53 -7.35 5.58 -15.56
C THR A 53 -8.48 6.60 -15.55
N LEU A 54 -8.14 7.89 -15.44
CA LEU A 54 -9.10 8.98 -15.53
C LEU A 54 -9.56 9.17 -16.98
N HIS A 55 -10.83 9.45 -17.17
CA HIS A 55 -11.30 9.95 -18.45
C HIS A 55 -10.82 11.38 -18.68
N ALA A 56 -10.35 11.68 -19.90
CA ALA A 56 -9.92 13.03 -20.28
C ALA A 56 -11.03 14.08 -20.08
N HIS A 57 -12.29 13.68 -20.21
CA HIS A 57 -13.45 14.56 -19.99
C HIS A 57 -13.96 14.58 -18.55
N SER A 58 -13.35 13.80 -17.63
CA SER A 58 -13.67 13.92 -16.21
C SER A 58 -13.23 15.28 -15.65
N PRO A 59 -13.84 15.76 -14.57
CA PRO A 59 -13.46 17.07 -14.01
C PRO A 59 -11.95 17.17 -13.75
N MET A 60 -11.33 16.17 -13.14
CA MET A 60 -9.88 16.17 -12.87
C MET A 60 -9.06 15.98 -14.13
N GLY A 61 -9.49 15.12 -15.08
CA GLY A 61 -8.80 14.94 -16.36
C GLY A 61 -8.69 16.23 -17.16
N LYS A 62 -9.77 17.06 -17.19
CA LYS A 62 -9.76 18.38 -17.80
C LYS A 62 -8.76 19.31 -17.12
N ARG A 63 -8.76 19.38 -15.77
CA ARG A 63 -7.85 20.25 -15.02
C ARG A 63 -6.37 19.87 -15.23
N ILE A 64 -6.06 18.59 -15.32
CA ILE A 64 -4.71 18.12 -15.70
C ILE A 64 -4.35 18.58 -17.13
N GLY A 65 -5.30 18.52 -18.07
CA GLY A 65 -5.11 19.03 -19.44
C GLY A 65 -4.84 20.53 -19.48
N GLU A 66 -5.64 21.34 -18.76
CA GLU A 66 -5.50 22.79 -18.65
C GLU A 66 -4.18 23.20 -17.96
N TYR A 67 -3.73 22.43 -16.96
CA TYR A 67 -2.41 22.62 -16.38
C TYR A 67 -1.28 22.34 -17.40
N LYS A 68 -1.38 21.24 -18.15
CA LYS A 68 -0.40 20.91 -19.19
C LYS A 68 -0.32 21.94 -20.31
N SER A 69 -1.45 22.52 -20.71
CA SER A 69 -1.50 23.57 -21.73
C SER A 69 -1.03 24.95 -21.19
N GLY A 70 -0.88 25.08 -19.86
CA GLY A 70 -0.51 26.33 -19.22
C GLY A 70 -1.68 27.31 -19.03
N GLU A 71 -2.93 26.83 -19.22
CA GLU A 71 -4.15 27.62 -18.98
C GLU A 71 -4.38 27.92 -17.51
N ILE A 72 -3.96 27.00 -16.64
CA ILE A 72 -3.98 27.20 -15.18
C ILE A 72 -2.58 27.00 -14.57
N SER A 73 -2.34 27.68 -13.45
CA SER A 73 -1.10 27.51 -12.69
C SER A 73 -1.09 26.22 -11.88
N PHE A 74 0.12 25.79 -11.46
CA PHE A 74 0.26 24.65 -10.55
C PHE A 74 -0.47 24.89 -9.23
N ILE A 75 -0.38 26.10 -8.66
CA ILE A 75 -1.06 26.45 -7.40
C ILE A 75 -2.59 26.37 -7.57
N THR A 76 -3.12 26.79 -8.71
CA THR A 76 -4.56 26.66 -9.00
C THR A 76 -4.98 25.19 -9.01
N LEU A 77 -4.21 24.33 -9.70
CA LEU A 77 -4.49 22.89 -9.74
C LEU A 77 -4.40 22.25 -8.35
N ALA A 78 -3.34 22.58 -7.59
CA ALA A 78 -3.13 22.06 -6.24
C ALA A 78 -4.30 22.42 -5.32
N LYS A 79 -4.66 23.69 -5.28
CA LYS A 79 -5.77 24.21 -4.48
C LYS A 79 -7.10 23.52 -4.82
N GLU A 80 -7.46 23.40 -6.08
CA GLU A 80 -8.72 22.76 -6.49
C GLU A 80 -8.76 21.26 -6.15
N LEU A 81 -7.65 20.56 -6.29
CA LEU A 81 -7.53 19.16 -5.86
C LEU A 81 -7.65 19.07 -4.34
N GLY A 82 -7.02 19.99 -3.60
CA GLY A 82 -7.10 20.07 -2.15
C GLY A 82 -8.50 20.37 -1.65
N GLU A 83 -9.16 21.41 -2.20
CA GLU A 83 -10.54 21.80 -1.84
C GLU A 83 -11.50 20.62 -2.00
N LYS A 84 -11.44 19.95 -3.14
CA LYS A 84 -12.27 18.79 -3.41
C LYS A 84 -11.97 17.64 -2.47
N THR A 85 -10.69 17.41 -2.18
CA THR A 85 -10.27 16.36 -1.24
C THR A 85 -10.77 16.64 0.18
N PHE A 86 -10.58 17.86 0.67
CA PHE A 86 -11.05 18.26 1.99
C PHE A 86 -12.58 18.15 2.11
N ASP A 87 -13.31 18.63 1.13
CA ASP A 87 -14.77 18.62 1.14
C ASP A 87 -15.38 17.22 1.24
N TYR A 88 -14.80 16.25 0.55
CA TYR A 88 -15.26 14.86 0.66
C TYR A 88 -14.73 14.18 1.94
N MET A 89 -13.50 14.44 2.32
CA MET A 89 -12.89 13.79 3.49
C MET A 89 -13.48 14.27 4.82
N LYS A 90 -13.97 15.52 4.92
CA LYS A 90 -14.51 16.06 6.18
C LYS A 90 -15.69 15.28 6.76
N GLN A 91 -16.42 14.51 5.92
CA GLN A 91 -17.50 13.65 6.41
C GLN A 91 -16.97 12.34 7.02
N ALA A 92 -15.83 11.86 6.56
CA ALA A 92 -15.27 10.56 6.94
C ALA A 92 -14.03 10.65 7.85
N THR A 93 -13.56 11.85 8.13
CA THR A 93 -12.33 12.08 8.90
C THR A 93 -12.61 13.04 10.02
N VAL A 94 -12.34 12.64 11.25
CA VAL A 94 -12.61 13.43 12.44
C VAL A 94 -11.38 13.45 13.36
N GLY A 95 -11.11 14.61 13.97
CA GLY A 95 -10.18 14.72 15.07
C GLY A 95 -8.69 14.57 14.71
N VAL A 96 -8.31 14.79 13.45
CA VAL A 96 -6.92 14.71 12.99
C VAL A 96 -6.56 15.90 12.11
N VAL A 97 -5.26 16.21 12.06
CA VAL A 97 -4.69 17.16 11.10
C VAL A 97 -3.93 16.35 10.04
N ILE A 98 -4.16 16.69 8.78
CA ILE A 98 -3.48 16.07 7.64
C ILE A 98 -2.81 17.17 6.83
N ASP A 99 -1.48 17.18 6.84
CA ASP A 99 -0.70 18.02 5.95
C ASP A 99 -0.61 17.36 4.58
N THR A 100 -1.05 18.06 3.56
CA THR A 100 -1.19 17.52 2.23
C THR A 100 -0.22 18.19 1.28
N ILE A 101 0.70 17.41 0.71
CA ILE A 101 1.68 17.91 -0.26
C ILE A 101 1.21 17.53 -1.65
N VAL A 102 0.91 18.54 -2.47
CA VAL A 102 0.71 18.36 -3.91
C VAL A 102 2.01 18.68 -4.61
N CYS A 103 2.46 17.82 -5.53
CA CYS A 103 3.70 18.04 -6.25
C CYS A 103 3.65 17.57 -7.71
N ASP A 104 4.35 18.31 -8.58
CA ASP A 104 4.64 17.97 -9.97
C ASP A 104 6.01 17.27 -10.00
N VAL A 105 6.03 16.02 -10.42
CA VAL A 105 7.19 15.14 -10.33
C VAL A 105 7.48 14.49 -11.67
N VAL A 106 8.76 14.43 -12.03
CA VAL A 106 9.25 13.70 -13.20
C VAL A 106 10.03 12.46 -12.75
N THR A 107 9.61 11.30 -13.24
CA THR A 107 10.35 10.04 -13.14
C THR A 107 10.78 9.61 -14.54
N ASP A 108 10.10 8.66 -15.12
CA ASP A 108 10.09 8.28 -16.55
C ASP A 108 9.12 9.16 -17.35
N THR A 109 8.05 9.60 -16.72
CA THR A 109 7.06 10.56 -17.25
C THR A 109 6.69 11.57 -16.15
N ASN A 110 5.79 12.53 -16.47
CA ASN A 110 5.34 13.54 -15.51
C ASN A 110 4.11 13.05 -14.74
N TYR A 111 4.13 13.30 -13.42
CA TYR A 111 3.03 12.97 -12.51
C TYR A 111 2.63 14.19 -11.68
N ILE A 112 1.33 14.36 -11.46
CA ILE A 112 0.81 15.15 -10.35
C ILE A 112 0.57 14.18 -9.19
N CYS A 113 1.29 14.39 -8.10
CA CYS A 113 1.16 13.58 -6.89
C CYS A 113 0.50 14.39 -5.77
N MET A 114 -0.28 13.71 -4.94
CA MET A 114 -0.85 14.24 -3.70
C MET A 114 -0.54 13.27 -2.56
N LEU A 115 0.17 13.75 -1.56
CA LEU A 115 0.64 12.96 -0.41
C LEU A 115 -0.08 13.46 0.83
N LEU A 116 -0.90 12.61 1.46
CA LEU A 116 -1.62 12.93 2.68
C LEU A 116 -0.81 12.43 3.89
N CYS A 117 -0.18 13.38 4.56
CA CYS A 117 0.71 13.17 5.70
C CYS A 117 -0.07 13.44 7.00
N GLN A 118 -0.57 12.40 7.67
CA GLN A 118 -1.22 12.60 8.95
C GLN A 118 -0.19 13.02 10.00
N ALA A 119 -0.36 14.22 10.55
CA ALA A 119 0.49 14.73 11.62
C ALA A 119 0.35 13.88 12.89
N HIS A 120 1.41 13.80 13.67
CA HIS A 120 1.45 13.08 14.93
C HIS A 120 2.14 13.92 16.02
N ASP A 121 1.89 13.57 17.27
CA ASP A 121 2.51 14.21 18.41
C ASP A 121 3.93 13.69 18.60
N ALA A 122 4.84 14.61 18.92
CA ALA A 122 6.22 14.33 19.30
C ALA A 122 6.65 15.26 20.43
N PHE A 123 7.82 15.01 20.99
CA PHE A 123 8.46 15.90 21.95
C PHE A 123 9.79 16.38 21.40
N THR A 124 10.11 17.64 21.64
CA THR A 124 11.45 18.21 21.44
C THR A 124 11.97 18.74 22.76
N HIS A 125 13.27 18.95 22.84
CA HIS A 125 13.88 19.65 23.99
C HIS A 125 14.06 21.13 23.65
N GLN A 126 13.99 21.95 24.67
CA GLN A 126 14.33 23.36 24.62
C GLN A 126 15.31 23.69 25.73
N LEU A 127 16.29 24.53 25.41
CA LEU A 127 17.27 25.05 26.35
C LEU A 127 16.88 26.47 26.76
N PHE A 128 16.90 26.74 28.03
CA PHE A 128 16.68 28.06 28.61
C PHE A 128 17.90 28.48 29.40
N SER A 129 18.23 29.76 29.34
CA SER A 129 19.20 30.38 30.26
C SER A 129 18.42 31.05 31.38
N GLU A 130 18.70 30.65 32.61
CA GLU A 130 18.11 31.25 33.81
C GLU A 130 18.84 32.55 34.15
N ASP A 131 18.20 33.40 34.98
CA ASP A 131 18.74 34.70 35.37
C ASP A 131 20.08 34.60 36.14
N ASP A 132 20.34 33.45 36.76
CA ASP A 132 21.60 33.16 37.48
C ASP A 132 22.72 32.64 36.57
N GLY A 133 22.46 32.53 35.27
CA GLY A 133 23.39 32.00 34.27
C GLY A 133 23.44 30.47 34.19
N SER A 134 22.59 29.75 34.92
CA SER A 134 22.43 28.31 34.77
C SER A 134 21.63 27.98 33.52
N LEU A 135 21.77 26.72 33.03
CA LEU A 135 21.01 26.21 31.90
C LEU A 135 19.95 25.23 32.42
N SER A 136 18.72 25.47 32.04
CA SER A 136 17.62 24.53 32.23
C SER A 136 17.22 23.88 30.89
N THR A 137 16.70 22.66 30.97
CA THR A 137 16.19 21.90 29.82
C THR A 137 14.76 21.47 30.05
N GLU A 138 13.91 21.67 29.05
CA GLU A 138 12.51 21.28 29.14
C GLU A 138 12.14 20.36 27.97
N LEU A 139 11.15 19.49 28.20
CA LEU A 139 10.47 18.75 27.14
C LEU A 139 9.25 19.54 26.68
N VAL A 140 9.27 19.93 25.42
CA VAL A 140 8.20 20.70 24.79
C VAL A 140 7.40 19.79 23.84
N PRO A 141 6.06 19.68 23.99
CA PRO A 141 5.25 18.94 23.06
C PRO A 141 5.19 19.63 21.71
N HIS A 142 5.38 18.88 20.62
CA HIS A 142 5.25 19.32 19.25
C HIS A 142 4.13 18.53 18.57
N LYS A 143 3.01 19.18 18.30
CA LYS A 143 1.74 18.52 17.89
C LYS A 143 1.52 18.41 16.37
N ALA A 144 2.48 18.81 15.56
CA ALA A 144 2.33 18.83 14.11
C ALA A 144 3.60 18.30 13.43
N VAL A 145 4.05 17.12 13.85
CA VAL A 145 5.21 16.48 13.22
C VAL A 145 4.74 15.61 12.07
N LEU A 146 5.29 15.89 10.88
CA LEU A 146 5.01 15.13 9.68
C LEU A 146 5.71 13.74 9.72
N PRO A 147 5.09 12.70 9.13
CA PRO A 147 5.70 11.38 9.07
C PRO A 147 6.98 11.42 8.22
N MET A 148 8.03 10.75 8.67
CA MET A 148 9.24 10.57 7.89
C MET A 148 8.96 9.66 6.66
N PRO A 149 9.76 9.73 5.58
CA PRO A 149 9.59 8.86 4.41
C PRO A 149 9.64 7.36 4.71
N THR A 150 10.23 6.95 5.83
CA THR A 150 10.21 5.56 6.32
C THR A 150 8.85 5.14 6.89
N GLN A 151 8.03 6.09 7.31
CA GLN A 151 6.70 5.87 7.86
C GLN A 151 5.65 5.79 6.73
N LYS A 152 4.46 5.30 7.06
CA LYS A 152 3.38 5.16 6.09
C LYS A 152 2.58 6.45 5.97
N LEU A 153 2.31 6.88 4.74
CA LEU A 153 1.32 7.94 4.48
C LEU A 153 -0.09 7.45 4.81
N ARG A 154 -0.96 8.36 5.17
CA ARG A 154 -2.40 8.06 5.30
C ARG A 154 -3.00 7.67 3.95
N ALA A 155 -2.69 8.43 2.92
CA ALA A 155 -3.11 8.17 1.55
C ALA A 155 -2.15 8.84 0.56
N PHE A 156 -2.19 8.41 -0.69
CA PHE A 156 -1.56 9.13 -1.79
C PHE A 156 -2.32 8.93 -3.10
N ILE A 157 -2.16 9.88 -4.00
CA ILE A 157 -2.57 9.84 -5.39
C ILE A 157 -1.34 10.17 -6.24
N ALA A 158 -1.16 9.47 -7.35
CA ALA A 158 -0.21 9.84 -8.41
C ALA A 158 -0.93 9.71 -9.75
N ILE A 159 -1.08 10.81 -10.48
CA ILE A 159 -1.74 10.89 -11.78
C ILE A 159 -0.68 11.15 -12.83
N ASN A 160 -0.51 10.23 -13.77
CA ASN A 160 0.32 10.43 -14.93
C ASN A 160 -0.33 11.48 -15.84
N THR A 161 0.40 12.54 -16.15
CA THR A 161 -0.15 13.64 -16.96
C THR A 161 -0.21 13.32 -18.46
N LEU A 162 0.42 12.23 -18.92
CA LEU A 162 0.45 11.84 -20.31
C LEU A 162 -0.76 11.00 -20.71
N ASP A 163 -1.03 9.94 -19.95
CA ASP A 163 -2.07 8.93 -20.26
C ASP A 163 -3.22 8.91 -19.25
N LEU A 164 -3.17 9.77 -18.23
CA LEU A 164 -4.13 9.87 -17.13
C LEU A 164 -4.28 8.58 -16.30
N SER A 165 -3.29 7.68 -16.38
CA SER A 165 -3.21 6.57 -15.46
C SER A 165 -3.00 7.06 -14.03
N VAL A 166 -3.66 6.41 -13.08
CA VAL A 166 -3.65 6.77 -11.66
C VAL A 166 -3.14 5.62 -10.84
N ARG A 167 -2.27 5.94 -9.90
CA ARG A 167 -1.88 5.06 -8.82
C ARG A 167 -2.33 5.68 -7.51
N ILE A 168 -3.10 4.94 -6.70
CA ILE A 168 -3.74 5.48 -5.50
C ILE A 168 -3.70 4.48 -4.35
N PHE A 169 -3.37 4.95 -3.17
CA PHE A 169 -3.52 4.24 -1.91
C PHE A 169 -4.31 5.10 -0.93
N GLU A 170 -5.33 4.53 -0.32
CA GLU A 170 -6.13 5.14 0.74
C GLU A 170 -6.81 4.05 1.58
N PRO A 171 -7.13 4.29 2.86
CA PRO A 171 -8.03 3.45 3.61
C PRO A 171 -9.48 3.63 3.11
N LYS A 172 -10.32 2.63 3.31
CA LYS A 172 -11.76 2.82 3.17
C LYS A 172 -12.27 3.77 4.24
N GLY A 173 -13.21 4.62 3.86
CA GLY A 173 -13.94 5.52 4.74
C GLY A 173 -15.45 5.33 4.57
N GLU A 174 -16.22 5.91 5.47
CA GLU A 174 -17.68 5.97 5.35
C GLU A 174 -18.09 7.33 4.81
N TYR A 175 -18.91 7.34 3.76
CA TYR A 175 -19.45 8.54 3.15
C TYR A 175 -20.95 8.32 2.86
N ASP A 176 -21.82 9.15 3.42
CA ASP A 176 -23.28 9.02 3.31
C ASP A 176 -23.80 7.62 3.67
N GLY A 177 -23.21 6.96 4.70
CA GLY A 177 -23.58 5.63 5.16
C GLY A 177 -23.02 4.48 4.33
N GLU A 178 -22.24 4.76 3.28
CA GLU A 178 -21.60 3.75 2.45
C GLU A 178 -20.09 3.69 2.69
N VAL A 179 -19.56 2.46 2.80
CA VAL A 179 -18.12 2.23 2.92
C VAL A 179 -17.50 2.24 1.52
N CYS A 180 -16.73 3.30 1.22
CA CYS A 180 -16.13 3.51 -0.09
C CYS A 180 -14.66 3.98 0.01
N TYR A 181 -14.03 4.15 -1.13
CA TYR A 181 -12.73 4.78 -1.27
C TYR A 181 -12.91 6.26 -1.64
N ILE A 182 -12.78 7.14 -0.67
CA ILE A 182 -13.18 8.56 -0.81
C ILE A 182 -12.40 9.27 -1.91
N LEU A 183 -11.08 9.09 -1.98
CA LEU A 183 -10.26 9.75 -3.00
C LEU A 183 -10.54 9.19 -4.39
N ALA A 184 -10.66 7.87 -4.53
CA ALA A 184 -10.94 7.26 -5.83
C ALA A 184 -12.38 7.53 -6.26
N ASP A 185 -13.38 7.17 -5.43
CA ASP A 185 -14.77 7.10 -5.83
C ASP A 185 -15.42 8.49 -5.89
N LYS A 186 -15.07 9.40 -4.95
CA LYS A 186 -15.73 10.72 -4.83
C LYS A 186 -14.85 11.84 -5.39
N VAL A 187 -13.56 11.92 -5.03
CA VAL A 187 -12.67 13.01 -5.49
C VAL A 187 -12.32 12.84 -6.95
N LEU A 188 -11.85 11.68 -7.36
CA LEU A 188 -11.41 11.42 -8.75
C LEU A 188 -12.51 10.85 -9.63
N GLN A 189 -13.56 10.27 -9.05
CA GLN A 189 -14.62 9.53 -9.76
C GLN A 189 -14.04 8.45 -10.64
N LEU A 190 -13.17 7.63 -10.04
CA LEU A 190 -12.32 6.65 -10.70
C LEU A 190 -12.64 5.24 -10.25
N GLY A 191 -12.99 4.35 -11.19
CA GLY A 191 -12.96 2.92 -10.95
C GLY A 191 -11.52 2.42 -10.84
N THR A 192 -11.21 1.65 -9.80
CA THR A 192 -9.85 1.12 -9.59
C THR A 192 -9.84 -0.41 -9.59
N ASP A 193 -8.76 -0.99 -10.13
CA ASP A 193 -8.43 -2.41 -9.96
C ASP A 193 -8.04 -2.70 -8.50
N GLN A 194 -8.06 -3.99 -8.15
CA GLN A 194 -7.58 -4.43 -6.84
C GLN A 194 -6.07 -4.18 -6.69
N SER A 195 -5.63 -3.89 -5.48
CA SER A 195 -4.19 -3.78 -5.22
C SER A 195 -3.49 -5.13 -5.32
N SER A 196 -2.19 -5.12 -5.62
CA SER A 196 -1.37 -6.35 -5.64
C SER A 196 -1.43 -7.11 -4.30
N ARG A 197 -1.45 -6.37 -3.20
CA ARG A 197 -1.58 -6.94 -1.84
C ARG A 197 -2.92 -7.64 -1.67
N ASP A 198 -4.02 -7.01 -2.09
CA ASP A 198 -5.36 -7.59 -1.96
C ASP A 198 -5.54 -8.78 -2.88
N THR A 199 -5.06 -8.70 -4.12
CA THR A 199 -5.05 -9.83 -5.06
C THR A 199 -4.37 -11.06 -4.48
N VAL A 200 -3.12 -10.90 -4.01
CA VAL A 200 -2.36 -12.01 -3.40
C VAL A 200 -3.02 -12.50 -2.12
N LYS A 201 -3.54 -11.60 -1.28
CA LYS A 201 -4.24 -11.97 -0.05
C LYS A 201 -5.49 -12.80 -0.35
N LYS A 202 -6.32 -12.37 -1.31
CA LYS A 202 -7.53 -13.10 -1.70
C LYS A 202 -7.23 -14.49 -2.26
N VAL A 203 -6.26 -14.60 -3.18
CA VAL A 203 -5.83 -15.91 -3.70
C VAL A 203 -5.43 -16.85 -2.56
N LYS A 204 -4.63 -16.38 -1.63
CA LYS A 204 -4.21 -17.17 -0.46
C LYS A 204 -5.39 -17.56 0.42
N THR A 205 -6.32 -16.63 0.70
CA THR A 205 -7.50 -16.90 1.51
C THR A 205 -8.43 -17.93 0.87
N ILE A 206 -8.60 -17.89 -0.46
CA ILE A 206 -9.40 -18.88 -1.20
C ILE A 206 -8.76 -20.26 -1.09
N ILE A 207 -7.44 -20.37 -1.30
CA ILE A 207 -6.71 -21.64 -1.21
C ILE A 207 -6.82 -22.21 0.21
N ASP A 208 -6.59 -21.40 1.23
CA ASP A 208 -6.68 -21.81 2.62
C ASP A 208 -8.09 -22.28 2.99
N LYS A 209 -9.12 -21.52 2.60
CA LYS A 209 -10.53 -21.88 2.82
C LYS A 209 -10.90 -23.20 2.17
N VAL A 210 -10.46 -23.44 0.93
CA VAL A 210 -10.76 -24.70 0.23
C VAL A 210 -9.97 -25.85 0.82
N ALA A 211 -8.70 -25.64 1.19
CA ALA A 211 -7.91 -26.65 1.87
C ALA A 211 -8.56 -27.10 3.19
N GLN A 212 -8.95 -26.16 4.04
CA GLN A 212 -9.61 -26.43 5.31
C GLN A 212 -10.94 -27.16 5.13
N ALA A 213 -11.76 -26.76 4.14
CA ALA A 213 -13.06 -27.38 3.88
C ALA A 213 -12.96 -28.84 3.40
N HIS A 214 -11.81 -29.24 2.89
CA HIS A 214 -11.53 -30.58 2.36
C HIS A 214 -10.46 -31.35 3.17
N GLU A 215 -10.10 -30.87 4.36
CA GLU A 215 -9.13 -31.49 5.27
C GLU A 215 -7.77 -31.80 4.59
N SER A 216 -7.34 -30.93 3.66
CA SER A 216 -6.05 -31.08 2.96
C SER A 216 -4.92 -30.27 3.62
N ASP A 217 -3.68 -30.46 3.15
CA ASP A 217 -2.51 -29.76 3.68
C ASP A 217 -2.44 -28.31 3.23
N GLY A 218 -3.17 -27.43 3.92
CA GLY A 218 -3.21 -26.00 3.63
C GLY A 218 -1.84 -25.31 3.62
N VAL A 219 -0.85 -25.84 4.37
CA VAL A 219 0.49 -25.26 4.41
C VAL A 219 1.25 -25.54 3.10
N ALA A 220 1.17 -26.78 2.61
CA ALA A 220 1.81 -27.17 1.35
C ALA A 220 1.17 -26.43 0.17
N GLU A 221 -0.15 -26.33 0.13
CA GLU A 221 -0.93 -25.68 -0.90
C GLU A 221 -0.66 -24.15 -0.95
N LEU A 222 -0.64 -23.49 0.21
CA LEU A 222 -0.28 -22.08 0.31
C LEU A 222 1.18 -21.81 -0.09
N THR A 223 2.09 -22.73 0.25
CA THR A 223 3.49 -22.63 -0.12
C THR A 223 3.66 -22.74 -1.64
N MET A 224 2.96 -23.71 -2.26
CA MET A 224 2.95 -23.86 -3.71
C MET A 224 2.40 -22.61 -4.41
N ALA A 225 1.30 -22.06 -3.92
CA ALA A 225 0.71 -20.83 -4.47
C ALA A 225 1.70 -19.66 -4.39
N LYS A 226 2.38 -19.45 -3.27
CA LYS A 226 3.41 -18.41 -3.12
C LYS A 226 4.56 -18.57 -4.10
N SER A 227 5.05 -19.81 -4.27
CA SER A 227 6.11 -20.13 -5.23
C SER A 227 5.69 -19.81 -6.66
N MET A 228 4.45 -20.14 -7.04
CA MET A 228 3.93 -19.83 -8.37
C MET A 228 3.78 -18.33 -8.61
N ILE A 229 3.28 -17.57 -7.61
CA ILE A 229 3.16 -16.12 -7.69
C ILE A 229 4.54 -15.50 -7.92
N ALA A 230 5.56 -15.92 -7.16
CA ALA A 230 6.91 -15.39 -7.29
C ALA A 230 7.55 -15.74 -8.65
N LYS A 231 7.49 -17.00 -9.08
CA LYS A 231 8.00 -17.43 -10.38
C LYS A 231 7.34 -16.70 -11.54
N ASN A 232 6.03 -16.48 -11.46
CA ASN A 232 5.32 -15.72 -12.48
C ASN A 232 5.78 -14.24 -12.51
N ALA A 233 6.11 -13.65 -11.36
CA ALA A 233 6.60 -12.28 -11.28
C ALA A 233 7.98 -12.06 -11.93
N GLU A 234 8.76 -13.10 -12.17
CA GLU A 234 10.03 -13.00 -12.90
C GLU A 234 9.82 -12.60 -14.37
N VAL A 235 8.71 -13.02 -14.97
CA VAL A 235 8.42 -12.87 -16.39
C VAL A 235 7.19 -12.02 -16.71
N SER A 236 6.33 -11.74 -15.73
CA SER A 236 5.04 -11.05 -15.91
C SER A 236 4.76 -10.08 -14.78
N ASP A 237 4.04 -9.01 -15.11
CA ASP A 237 3.44 -8.05 -14.16
C ASP A 237 1.97 -8.37 -13.83
N THR A 238 1.49 -9.56 -14.21
CA THR A 238 0.16 -10.05 -13.87
C THR A 238 0.25 -11.40 -13.17
N VAL A 239 -0.74 -11.70 -12.35
CA VAL A 239 -0.95 -13.02 -11.77
C VAL A 239 -2.25 -13.62 -12.35
N ASN A 240 -2.24 -14.91 -12.67
CA ASN A 240 -3.43 -15.62 -13.12
C ASN A 240 -3.94 -16.54 -11.99
N PRO A 241 -4.98 -16.14 -11.25
CA PRO A 241 -5.49 -16.91 -10.11
C PRO A 241 -6.01 -18.31 -10.53
N ILE A 242 -6.61 -18.43 -11.71
CA ILE A 242 -7.11 -19.71 -12.23
C ILE A 242 -5.98 -20.71 -12.34
N ARG A 243 -4.87 -20.34 -13.01
CA ARG A 243 -3.71 -21.23 -13.15
C ARG A 243 -3.10 -21.64 -11.83
N ILE A 244 -3.12 -20.73 -10.83
CA ILE A 244 -2.62 -21.04 -9.51
C ILE A 244 -3.48 -22.12 -8.85
N VAL A 245 -4.80 -21.97 -8.80
CA VAL A 245 -5.66 -22.97 -8.17
C VAL A 245 -5.69 -24.30 -8.92
N GLU A 246 -5.57 -24.27 -10.24
CA GLU A 246 -5.46 -25.48 -11.06
C GLU A 246 -4.20 -26.29 -10.77
N GLU A 247 -3.09 -25.64 -10.57
CA GLU A 247 -1.84 -26.34 -10.27
C GLU A 247 -1.76 -26.74 -8.79
N VAL A 248 -2.19 -25.87 -7.86
CA VAL A 248 -2.21 -26.16 -6.42
C VAL A 248 -3.08 -27.37 -6.11
N PHE A 249 -4.26 -27.45 -6.69
CA PHE A 249 -5.19 -28.56 -6.47
C PHE A 249 -5.20 -29.58 -7.64
N LYS A 250 -4.07 -29.75 -8.31
CA LYS A 250 -3.94 -30.59 -9.52
C LYS A 250 -4.40 -32.05 -9.29
N SER A 251 -4.16 -32.59 -8.10
CA SER A 251 -4.54 -33.96 -7.75
C SER A 251 -5.98 -34.10 -7.23
N ASN A 252 -6.71 -33.00 -7.05
CA ASN A 252 -8.06 -33.01 -6.50
C ASN A 252 -9.03 -32.12 -7.31
N PRO A 253 -9.74 -32.69 -8.31
CA PRO A 253 -10.69 -31.94 -9.13
C PRO A 253 -11.81 -31.25 -8.34
N ILE A 254 -12.23 -31.83 -7.21
CA ILE A 254 -13.30 -31.24 -6.37
C ILE A 254 -12.83 -29.92 -5.76
N GLN A 255 -11.62 -29.90 -5.21
CA GLN A 255 -11.00 -28.68 -4.68
C GLN A 255 -10.75 -27.63 -5.76
N GLN A 256 -10.34 -28.05 -6.98
CA GLN A 256 -10.18 -27.14 -8.11
C GLN A 256 -11.50 -26.41 -8.42
N GLU A 257 -12.59 -27.14 -8.55
CA GLU A 257 -13.91 -26.55 -8.87
C GLU A 257 -14.41 -25.66 -7.74
N ALA A 258 -14.21 -26.05 -6.48
CA ALA A 258 -14.55 -25.22 -5.32
C ALA A 258 -13.74 -23.90 -5.34
N ALA A 259 -12.44 -23.96 -5.60
CA ALA A 259 -11.58 -22.77 -5.68
C ALA A 259 -11.94 -21.86 -6.87
N LYS A 260 -12.28 -22.44 -8.04
CA LYS A 260 -12.74 -21.66 -9.21
C LYS A 260 -14.07 -20.94 -8.92
N LYS A 261 -14.97 -21.57 -8.21
CA LYS A 261 -16.24 -20.94 -7.79
C LYS A 261 -15.98 -19.73 -6.88
N GLU A 262 -15.12 -19.88 -5.88
CA GLU A 262 -14.74 -18.77 -4.99
C GLU A 262 -14.03 -17.62 -5.78
N LEU A 263 -13.19 -17.95 -6.78
CA LEU A 263 -12.57 -16.96 -7.66
C LEU A 263 -13.63 -16.20 -8.48
N ALA A 264 -14.65 -16.90 -8.99
CA ALA A 264 -15.74 -16.29 -9.76
C ALA A 264 -16.56 -15.32 -8.90
N GLU A 265 -16.88 -15.71 -7.66
CA GLU A 265 -17.60 -14.86 -6.71
C GLU A 265 -16.85 -13.57 -6.35
N GLN A 266 -15.52 -13.54 -6.50
CA GLN A 266 -14.67 -12.39 -6.20
C GLN A 266 -14.16 -11.64 -7.45
N ASP A 267 -14.72 -11.92 -8.63
CA ASP A 267 -14.31 -11.35 -9.93
C ASP A 267 -12.80 -11.54 -10.23
N MET A 268 -12.28 -12.73 -9.92
CA MET A 268 -10.85 -13.06 -10.09
C MET A 268 -10.62 -14.11 -11.20
N MET A 269 -11.55 -14.25 -12.15
CA MET A 269 -11.46 -15.21 -13.26
C MET A 269 -10.62 -14.73 -14.46
N ARG A 270 -9.77 -13.71 -14.25
CA ARG A 270 -8.87 -13.15 -15.27
C ARG A 270 -7.48 -12.90 -14.71
N PRO A 271 -6.45 -12.75 -15.55
CA PRO A 271 -5.17 -12.24 -15.09
C PRO A 271 -5.34 -10.85 -14.43
N LEU A 272 -4.71 -10.67 -13.27
CA LEU A 272 -4.80 -9.45 -12.48
C LEU A 272 -3.41 -8.80 -12.35
N PRO A 273 -3.29 -7.48 -12.48
CA PRO A 273 -2.02 -6.80 -12.37
C PRO A 273 -1.41 -6.96 -10.96
N VAL A 274 -0.10 -7.18 -10.90
CA VAL A 274 0.64 -7.24 -9.64
C VAL A 274 1.99 -6.53 -9.76
N ASN A 275 2.40 -5.89 -8.67
CA ASN A 275 3.74 -5.34 -8.55
C ASN A 275 4.76 -6.50 -8.48
N ARG A 276 5.70 -6.54 -9.43
CA ARG A 276 6.68 -7.64 -9.57
C ARG A 276 7.56 -7.78 -8.34
N GLU A 277 8.09 -6.69 -7.81
CA GLU A 277 8.96 -6.71 -6.63
C GLU A 277 8.22 -7.28 -5.40
N PHE A 278 6.95 -6.89 -5.22
CA PHE A 278 6.11 -7.43 -4.15
C PHE A 278 5.82 -8.92 -4.35
N ALA A 279 5.43 -9.31 -5.56
CA ALA A 279 5.07 -10.70 -5.87
C ALA A 279 6.28 -11.65 -5.72
N THR A 280 7.48 -11.22 -6.11
CA THR A 280 8.73 -11.97 -5.86
C THR A 280 8.96 -12.17 -4.36
N LYS A 281 8.83 -11.11 -3.54
CA LYS A 281 8.99 -11.20 -2.08
C LYS A 281 7.96 -12.12 -1.41
N VAL A 282 6.77 -12.28 -1.99
CA VAL A 282 5.76 -13.21 -1.47
C VAL A 282 6.26 -14.66 -1.46
N GLY A 283 7.07 -15.03 -2.44
CA GLY A 283 7.65 -16.37 -2.56
C GLY A 283 8.98 -16.57 -1.85
N GLU A 284 9.60 -15.54 -1.27
CA GLU A 284 10.90 -15.69 -0.61
C GLU A 284 10.80 -16.47 0.69
N HIS A 285 9.78 -16.18 1.51
CA HIS A 285 9.65 -16.77 2.83
C HIS A 285 8.23 -17.27 3.13
N HIS A 286 8.17 -18.43 3.74
CA HIS A 286 6.96 -18.94 4.38
C HIS A 286 7.06 -18.75 5.89
N LYS A 287 6.00 -18.17 6.49
CA LYS A 287 5.88 -18.02 7.94
C LYS A 287 4.72 -18.87 8.43
N ILE A 288 4.98 -19.71 9.40
CA ILE A 288 3.99 -20.53 10.10
C ILE A 288 3.95 -20.04 11.55
N LYS A 289 2.75 -19.94 12.09
CA LYS A 289 2.51 -19.71 13.51
C LYS A 289 1.64 -20.86 14.02
N THR A 290 2.13 -21.57 15.03
CA THR A 290 1.37 -22.62 15.70
C THR A 290 0.37 -22.02 16.69
N ASP A 291 -0.64 -22.78 17.08
CA ASP A 291 -1.58 -22.49 18.15
C ASP A 291 -0.89 -22.28 19.51
N THR A 292 0.27 -22.95 19.72
CA THR A 292 1.11 -22.80 20.92
C THR A 292 1.99 -21.54 20.89
N GLY A 293 1.94 -20.74 19.80
CA GLY A 293 2.67 -19.48 19.68
C GLY A 293 4.07 -19.59 19.06
N ILE A 294 4.50 -20.77 18.61
CA ILE A 294 5.79 -20.94 17.92
C ILE A 294 5.70 -20.32 16.52
N GLU A 295 6.64 -19.45 16.17
CA GLU A 295 6.75 -18.88 14.83
C GLU A 295 7.99 -19.42 14.12
N ILE A 296 7.80 -19.98 12.93
CA ILE A 296 8.87 -20.51 12.09
C ILE A 296 8.85 -19.76 10.76
N SER A 297 9.99 -19.23 10.33
CA SER A 297 10.15 -18.58 9.03
C SER A 297 11.27 -19.27 8.26
N PHE A 298 10.98 -19.68 7.04
CA PHE A 298 11.93 -20.39 6.17
C PHE A 298 11.72 -20.05 4.70
N PRO A 299 12.72 -20.22 3.81
CA PRO A 299 12.56 -20.06 2.38
C PRO A 299 11.49 -20.99 1.82
N VAL A 300 10.65 -20.48 0.91
CA VAL A 300 9.54 -21.27 0.31
C VAL A 300 10.05 -22.54 -0.37
N GLU A 301 11.23 -22.51 -0.98
CA GLU A 301 11.87 -23.64 -1.64
C GLU A 301 12.14 -24.84 -0.71
N TYR A 302 12.27 -24.60 0.60
CA TYR A 302 12.52 -25.66 1.58
C TYR A 302 11.31 -26.59 1.77
N MET A 303 10.11 -26.11 1.52
CA MET A 303 8.91 -26.97 1.55
C MET A 303 8.85 -27.94 0.36
N GLN A 304 9.49 -27.61 -0.76
CA GLN A 304 9.57 -28.51 -1.92
C GLN A 304 10.66 -29.59 -1.75
N ASN A 305 11.55 -29.40 -0.79
CA ASN A 305 12.63 -30.32 -0.50
C ASN A 305 12.53 -30.84 0.95
N ARG A 306 12.03 -32.08 1.11
CA ARG A 306 11.86 -32.75 2.41
C ARG A 306 13.18 -32.95 3.18
N GLU A 307 14.31 -32.60 2.60
CA GLU A 307 15.61 -32.64 3.27
C GLU A 307 15.79 -31.52 4.29
N PHE A 308 15.06 -30.41 4.19
CA PHE A 308 15.20 -29.25 5.08
C PHE A 308 14.05 -29.12 6.08
N ILE A 309 12.82 -29.30 5.63
CA ILE A 309 11.64 -29.20 6.48
C ILE A 309 10.61 -30.26 6.07
N GLU A 310 9.99 -30.87 7.05
CA GLU A 310 8.91 -31.84 6.84
C GLU A 310 7.79 -31.58 7.84
N ILE A 311 6.56 -31.51 7.36
CA ILE A 311 5.36 -31.40 8.18
C ILE A 311 4.58 -32.72 8.02
N LYS A 312 4.26 -33.35 9.14
CA LYS A 312 3.52 -34.61 9.18
C LYS A 312 2.31 -34.47 10.08
N THR A 313 1.23 -35.07 9.70
CA THR A 313 0.07 -35.24 10.56
C THR A 313 0.21 -36.54 11.31
N ASN A 314 0.09 -36.51 12.63
CA ASN A 314 0.09 -37.69 13.50
C ASN A 314 -1.29 -38.37 13.46
N ASP A 315 -1.37 -39.61 13.92
CA ASP A 315 -2.61 -40.39 13.94
C ASP A 315 -3.72 -39.75 14.83
N ASP A 316 -3.34 -38.91 15.78
CA ASP A 316 -4.24 -38.15 16.65
C ASP A 316 -4.69 -36.80 16.06
N GLY A 317 -4.32 -36.49 14.81
CA GLY A 317 -4.66 -35.23 14.11
C GLY A 317 -3.73 -34.06 14.46
N THR A 318 -2.74 -34.24 15.36
CA THR A 318 -1.76 -33.17 15.64
C THR A 318 -0.70 -33.09 14.55
N LEU A 319 -0.10 -31.91 14.40
CA LEU A 319 0.96 -31.67 13.42
C LEU A 319 2.33 -31.76 14.06
N ARG A 320 3.25 -32.42 13.39
CA ARG A 320 4.67 -32.50 13.72
C ARG A 320 5.49 -31.78 12.66
N ILE A 321 6.36 -30.87 13.08
CA ILE A 321 7.29 -30.15 12.19
C ILE A 321 8.70 -30.63 12.50
N GLU A 322 9.39 -31.15 11.49
CA GLU A 322 10.79 -31.58 11.57
C GLU A 322 11.67 -30.63 10.76
N LEU A 323 12.64 -30.01 11.42
CA LEU A 323 13.71 -29.25 10.79
C LEU A 323 14.94 -30.12 10.67
N LYS A 324 15.47 -30.31 9.46
CA LYS A 324 16.53 -31.25 9.15
C LYS A 324 17.78 -30.52 8.65
N ASN A 325 18.94 -31.19 8.71
CA ASN A 325 20.24 -30.73 8.20
C ASN A 325 20.67 -29.38 8.78
N ILE A 326 20.41 -29.16 10.09
CA ILE A 326 20.83 -27.95 10.80
C ILE A 326 22.23 -28.19 11.38
N ASN A 327 23.21 -27.43 10.90
CA ASN A 327 24.58 -27.49 11.41
C ASN A 327 24.80 -26.70 12.71
N LYS A 328 24.04 -25.59 12.89
CA LYS A 328 24.20 -24.70 14.05
C LYS A 328 22.93 -23.93 14.35
N ILE A 329 22.59 -23.82 15.62
CA ILE A 329 21.55 -22.94 16.14
C ILE A 329 22.22 -21.77 16.88
N VAL A 330 21.82 -20.54 16.57
CA VAL A 330 22.32 -19.31 17.21
C VAL A 330 21.16 -18.60 17.87
N ASN A 331 21.32 -18.27 19.14
CA ASN A 331 20.37 -17.40 19.85
C ASN A 331 20.54 -15.96 19.36
N LYS A 332 19.44 -15.29 19.05
CA LYS A 332 19.41 -13.88 18.67
C LYS A 332 18.82 -13.04 19.79
#